data_5d68d81baac074b5ea1a7eb41d86226f
#
_entry.id   5d68d81baac074b5ea1a7eb41d86226f
#
_cell.length_a   1.000
_cell.length_b   1.000
_cell.length_c   1.000
_cell.angle_alpha   90.00
_cell.angle_beta   90.00
_cell.angle_gamma   90.00
#
_symmetry.space_group_name_H-M   'P 1'
#
loop_
_entity.id
_entity.type
_entity.pdbx_description
1 polymer ?
#
loop_
_entity_poly.entity_id
_entity_poly.type
_entity_poly.pdbx_seq_one_letter_code
_entity_poly.pdbx_strand_id
1 'polypeptide(L)'
;GICAEGAAHYTRKQLDALTEFVKRPQIGAKGMVYARIEEDGSVKSSVDKFYTQEVLQQVKEAFGAKPGDLILILSGDDTMKTRKQLCELRLEMGSQLGLRDKNTFACLWVVDFPMFEWSEQENRLMAMHHPFTHPKDEDIALLDTDPAAVRADAYDMVINGVEVGGGSIRIHDPKLQAKMFEILGFTPEKAEEQFGFLMNAFKYGAPPHGGLAY
;
A
#
# COMPACT_ATOMS: atom_id res chain seq x y z
N GLY A 1 0.21 11.96 4.03
CA GLY A 1 -0.92 12.88 4.16
C GLY A 1 -1.70 13.04 2.88
N ILE A 2 -2.80 13.77 2.96
CA ILE A 2 -3.65 14.14 1.83
C ILE A 2 -3.93 15.64 1.85
N CYS A 3 -4.14 16.24 0.68
CA CYS A 3 -4.65 17.59 0.52
C CYS A 3 -6.12 17.52 0.12
N ALA A 4 -6.99 18.10 0.93
CA ALA A 4 -8.42 18.21 0.68
C ALA A 4 -8.70 19.61 0.13
N GLU A 5 -8.89 19.70 -1.19
CA GLU A 5 -9.09 20.96 -1.90
C GLU A 5 -10.35 21.66 -1.40
N GLY A 6 -10.25 22.96 -1.15
CA GLY A 6 -11.36 23.80 -0.70
C GLY A 6 -11.88 23.50 0.71
N ALA A 7 -11.24 22.63 1.49
CA ALA A 7 -11.73 22.19 2.80
C ALA A 7 -11.17 22.98 4.01
N ALA A 8 -10.48 24.10 3.80
CA ALA A 8 -9.98 24.94 4.90
C ALA A 8 -11.11 25.48 5.80
N HIS A 9 -12.33 25.54 5.29
CA HIS A 9 -13.52 25.96 6.03
C HIS A 9 -13.99 24.96 7.11
N TYR A 10 -13.42 23.76 7.18
CA TYR A 10 -13.80 22.76 8.20
C TYR A 10 -13.66 23.35 9.60
N THR A 11 -14.72 23.25 10.36
CA THR A 11 -14.75 23.69 11.76
C THR A 11 -13.88 22.80 12.65
N ARG A 12 -13.51 23.33 13.83
CA ARG A 12 -12.78 22.52 14.81
C ARG A 12 -13.52 21.23 15.16
N LYS A 13 -14.86 21.28 15.30
CA LYS A 13 -15.69 20.11 15.59
C LYS A 13 -15.56 19.03 14.50
N GLN A 14 -15.52 19.42 13.22
CA GLN A 14 -15.32 18.48 12.11
C GLN A 14 -13.93 17.87 12.12
N LEU A 15 -12.88 18.65 12.40
CA LEU A 15 -11.51 18.17 12.52
C LEU A 15 -11.30 17.24 13.72
N ASP A 16 -11.94 17.56 14.86
CA ASP A 16 -11.94 16.69 16.03
C ASP A 16 -12.67 15.37 15.71
N ALA A 17 -13.79 15.41 14.99
CA ALA A 17 -14.50 14.21 14.54
C ALA A 17 -13.66 13.33 13.60
N LEU A 18 -12.91 13.92 12.66
CA LEU A 18 -11.96 13.19 11.81
C LEU A 18 -10.81 12.57 12.63
N THR A 19 -10.33 13.31 13.65
CA THR A 19 -9.31 12.79 14.56
C THR A 19 -9.82 11.57 15.34
N GLU A 20 -11.05 11.63 15.85
CA GLU A 20 -11.66 10.46 16.51
C GLU A 20 -11.98 9.32 15.51
N PHE A 21 -12.33 9.64 14.28
CA PHE A 21 -12.51 8.62 13.22
C PHE A 21 -11.24 7.81 13.00
N VAL A 22 -10.09 8.45 12.80
CA VAL A 22 -8.82 7.74 12.54
C VAL A 22 -8.28 6.98 13.76
N LYS A 23 -8.69 7.36 14.97
CA LYS A 23 -8.34 6.65 16.21
C LYS A 23 -9.17 5.40 16.48
N ARG A 24 -10.25 5.17 15.74
CA ARG A 24 -11.07 3.96 15.93
C ARG A 24 -10.20 2.70 15.89
N PRO A 25 -10.50 1.67 16.70
CA PRO A 25 -9.69 0.45 16.77
C PRO A 25 -9.42 -0.22 15.41
N GLN A 26 -10.37 -0.12 14.49
CA GLN A 26 -10.27 -0.68 13.14
C GLN A 26 -9.22 0.03 12.28
N ILE A 27 -8.97 1.33 12.54
CA ILE A 27 -8.00 2.15 11.82
C ILE A 27 -6.70 2.25 12.63
N GLY A 28 -6.82 2.59 13.92
CA GLY A 28 -5.75 2.52 14.90
C GLY A 28 -4.66 3.58 14.74
N ALA A 29 -4.96 4.75 14.16
CA ALA A 29 -4.02 5.87 14.16
C ALA A 29 -3.90 6.49 15.55
N LYS A 30 -2.69 6.97 15.90
CA LYS A 30 -2.44 7.62 17.20
C LYS A 30 -3.07 9.02 17.29
N GLY A 31 -3.29 9.67 16.15
CA GLY A 31 -3.84 11.02 16.03
C GLY A 31 -3.78 11.52 14.59
N MET A 32 -4.17 12.76 14.40
CA MET A 32 -4.15 13.43 13.10
C MET A 32 -3.63 14.86 13.26
N VAL A 33 -2.70 15.24 12.42
CA VAL A 33 -2.26 16.63 12.25
C VAL A 33 -3.01 17.24 11.09
N TYR A 34 -3.42 18.50 11.21
CA TYR A 34 -3.99 19.25 10.10
C TYR A 34 -3.26 20.58 9.92
N ALA A 35 -3.24 21.06 8.69
CA ALA A 35 -2.81 22.40 8.33
C ALA A 35 -3.80 23.02 7.35
N ARG A 36 -4.30 24.20 7.67
CA ARG A 36 -5.18 25.01 6.81
C ARG A 36 -4.35 26.01 6.06
N ILE A 37 -4.65 26.19 4.80
CA ILE A 37 -4.08 27.25 4.00
C ILE A 37 -5.11 28.37 3.97
N GLU A 38 -4.81 29.47 4.69
CA GLU A 38 -5.68 30.64 4.77
C GLU A 38 -5.70 31.38 3.42
N GLU A 39 -6.66 32.27 3.25
CA GLU A 39 -6.82 33.05 2.01
C GLU A 39 -5.61 33.93 1.66
N ASP A 40 -4.87 34.38 2.67
CA ASP A 40 -3.62 35.16 2.52
C ASP A 40 -2.41 34.28 2.20
N GLY A 41 -2.61 32.96 2.09
CA GLY A 41 -1.58 31.96 1.84
C GLY A 41 -0.79 31.53 3.07
N SER A 42 -1.09 32.07 4.25
CA SER A 42 -0.50 31.63 5.52
C SER A 42 -0.99 30.24 5.91
N VAL A 43 -0.19 29.54 6.71
CA VAL A 43 -0.51 28.17 7.16
C VAL A 43 -0.83 28.21 8.64
N LYS A 44 -2.02 27.71 9.01
CA LYS A 44 -2.41 27.45 10.40
C LYS A 44 -2.52 25.95 10.64
N SER A 45 -1.82 25.46 11.66
CA SER A 45 -1.75 24.03 11.95
C SER A 45 -2.11 23.71 13.39
N SER A 46 -2.55 22.47 13.63
CA SER A 46 -2.69 21.91 14.98
C SER A 46 -1.35 21.80 15.71
N VAL A 47 -0.24 21.96 15.04
CA VAL A 47 1.13 21.83 15.56
C VAL A 47 1.96 23.11 15.47
N ASP A 48 1.34 24.27 15.30
CA ASP A 48 2.00 25.59 15.20
C ASP A 48 3.00 25.87 16.32
N LYS A 49 2.73 25.29 17.51
CA LYS A 49 3.62 25.47 18.68
C LYS A 49 4.95 24.70 18.58
N PHE A 50 5.03 23.73 17.66
CA PHE A 50 6.16 22.81 17.55
C PHE A 50 6.98 23.03 16.27
N TYR A 51 6.43 23.74 15.28
CA TYR A 51 7.07 23.96 13.98
C TYR A 51 7.06 25.44 13.62
N THR A 52 8.15 25.88 12.99
CA THR A 52 8.25 27.25 12.49
C THR A 52 7.38 27.44 11.24
N GLN A 53 7.06 28.69 10.92
CA GLN A 53 6.27 29.00 9.71
C GLN A 53 6.99 28.57 8.43
N GLU A 54 8.33 28.58 8.41
CA GLU A 54 9.12 28.11 7.26
C GLU A 54 8.89 26.60 7.03
N VAL A 55 8.87 25.79 8.09
CA VAL A 55 8.60 24.34 7.97
C VAL A 55 7.15 24.09 7.52
N LEU A 56 6.19 24.84 8.06
CA LEU A 56 4.79 24.71 7.64
C LEU A 56 4.60 25.13 6.19
N GLN A 57 5.34 26.13 5.72
CA GLN A 57 5.33 26.52 4.32
C GLN A 57 5.92 25.44 3.40
N GLN A 58 7.00 24.76 3.81
CA GLN A 58 7.55 23.61 3.08
C GLN A 58 6.53 22.46 3.00
N VAL A 59 5.76 22.22 4.06
CA VAL A 59 4.65 21.24 4.04
C VAL A 59 3.62 21.65 3.00
N LYS A 60 3.16 22.91 2.99
CA LYS A 60 2.22 23.40 1.98
C LYS A 60 2.75 23.17 0.56
N GLU A 61 4.01 23.49 0.29
CA GLU A 61 4.65 23.30 -1.01
C GLU A 61 4.73 21.82 -1.41
N ALA A 62 5.11 20.95 -0.47
CA ALA A 62 5.20 19.51 -0.71
C ALA A 62 3.85 18.88 -1.10
N PHE A 63 2.73 19.45 -0.63
CA PHE A 63 1.38 19.02 -1.00
C PHE A 63 0.82 19.77 -2.21
N GLY A 64 1.50 20.80 -2.73
CA GLY A 64 0.98 21.67 -3.77
C GLY A 64 -0.30 22.42 -3.35
N ALA A 65 -0.50 22.60 -2.03
CA ALA A 65 -1.72 23.15 -1.48
C ALA A 65 -1.88 24.66 -1.75
N LYS A 66 -3.11 25.07 -2.03
CA LYS A 66 -3.49 26.45 -2.37
C LYS A 66 -4.30 27.09 -1.25
N PRO A 67 -4.45 28.42 -1.23
CA PRO A 67 -5.39 29.08 -0.35
C PRO A 67 -6.78 28.42 -0.41
N GLY A 68 -7.36 28.17 0.75
CA GLY A 68 -8.63 27.45 0.89
C GLY A 68 -8.52 25.93 1.08
N ASP A 69 -7.32 25.35 0.96
CA ASP A 69 -7.12 23.90 1.11
C ASP A 69 -6.83 23.48 2.56
N LEU A 70 -7.08 22.21 2.83
CA LEU A 70 -6.82 21.56 4.11
C LEU A 70 -5.91 20.36 3.91
N ILE A 71 -4.73 20.37 4.57
CA ILE A 71 -3.82 19.23 4.60
C ILE A 71 -4.09 18.42 5.85
N LEU A 72 -4.21 17.11 5.69
CA LEU A 72 -4.40 16.13 6.77
C LEU A 72 -3.24 15.13 6.75
N ILE A 73 -2.59 14.94 7.91
CA ILE A 73 -1.38 14.13 8.02
C ILE A 73 -1.56 13.09 9.13
N LEU A 74 -1.23 11.86 8.82
CA LEU A 74 -1.03 10.78 9.79
C LEU A 74 0.44 10.40 9.83
N SER A 75 0.94 10.06 11.01
CA SER A 75 2.31 9.60 11.21
C SER A 75 2.34 8.33 12.05
N GLY A 76 3.30 7.48 11.79
CA GLY A 76 3.52 6.22 12.51
C GLY A 76 4.88 5.62 12.18
N ASP A 77 5.27 4.65 12.98
CA ASP A 77 6.58 3.98 12.87
C ASP A 77 6.58 2.89 11.78
N ASP A 78 5.39 2.36 11.46
CA ASP A 78 5.16 1.34 10.44
C ASP A 78 4.55 1.99 9.20
N THR A 79 5.28 1.92 8.10
CA THR A 79 4.91 2.52 6.81
C THR A 79 3.63 1.90 6.24
N MET A 80 3.50 0.56 6.25
CA MET A 80 2.34 -0.11 5.67
C MET A 80 1.08 0.14 6.49
N LYS A 81 1.20 0.09 7.82
CA LYS A 81 0.10 0.44 8.72
C LYS A 81 -0.35 1.88 8.54
N THR A 82 0.60 2.82 8.44
CA THR A 82 0.29 4.25 8.24
C THR A 82 -0.39 4.49 6.89
N ARG A 83 0.02 3.78 5.83
CA ARG A 83 -0.62 3.85 4.51
C ARG A 83 -2.06 3.33 4.55
N LYS A 84 -2.32 2.21 5.23
CA LYS A 84 -3.68 1.67 5.43
C LYS A 84 -4.57 2.67 6.18
N GLN A 85 -4.07 3.25 7.27
CA GLN A 85 -4.79 4.29 8.03
C GLN A 85 -5.10 5.52 7.16
N LEU A 86 -4.14 5.96 6.36
CA LEU A 86 -4.31 7.09 5.45
C LEU A 86 -5.32 6.79 4.34
N CYS A 87 -5.40 5.54 3.88
CA CYS A 87 -6.42 5.11 2.93
C CYS A 87 -7.84 5.30 3.50
N GLU A 88 -8.08 4.90 4.75
CA GLU A 88 -9.37 5.11 5.41
C GLU A 88 -9.72 6.60 5.52
N LEU A 89 -8.76 7.44 5.93
CA LEU A 89 -8.96 8.89 5.98
C LEU A 89 -9.28 9.47 4.58
N ARG A 90 -8.58 9.02 3.55
CA ARG A 90 -8.82 9.45 2.15
C ARG A 90 -10.23 9.09 1.69
N LEU A 91 -10.69 7.87 2.00
CA LEU A 91 -12.03 7.41 1.63
C LEU A 91 -13.12 8.21 2.36
N GLU A 92 -12.93 8.50 3.64
CA GLU A 92 -13.82 9.33 4.45
C GLU A 92 -13.91 10.75 3.89
N MET A 93 -12.76 11.39 3.63
CA MET A 93 -12.72 12.72 3.05
C MET A 93 -13.35 12.76 1.65
N GLY A 94 -13.07 11.76 0.81
CA GLY A 94 -13.69 11.64 -0.51
C GLY A 94 -15.22 11.53 -0.43
N SER A 95 -15.73 10.87 0.61
CA SER A 95 -17.18 10.78 0.86
C SER A 95 -17.76 12.12 1.36
N GLN A 96 -17.11 12.77 2.32
CA GLN A 96 -17.56 14.06 2.87
C GLN A 96 -17.55 15.18 1.83
N LEU A 97 -16.58 15.16 0.92
CA LEU A 97 -16.46 16.15 -0.16
C LEU A 97 -17.27 15.80 -1.40
N GLY A 98 -18.02 14.67 -1.41
CA GLY A 98 -18.85 14.26 -2.55
C GLY A 98 -18.03 13.83 -3.78
N LEU A 99 -16.74 13.47 -3.61
CA LEU A 99 -15.86 13.08 -4.70
C LEU A 99 -16.04 11.63 -5.16
N ARG A 100 -16.85 10.85 -4.43
CA ARG A 100 -17.14 9.44 -4.75
C ARG A 100 -18.45 9.33 -5.50
N ASP A 101 -18.37 9.42 -6.83
CA ASP A 101 -19.54 9.21 -7.71
C ASP A 101 -19.72 7.72 -7.99
N LYS A 102 -20.88 7.18 -7.59
CA LYS A 102 -21.25 5.77 -7.81
C LYS A 102 -21.65 5.46 -9.25
N ASN A 103 -21.90 6.47 -10.08
CA ASN A 103 -22.28 6.30 -11.48
C ASN A 103 -21.09 6.34 -12.44
N THR A 104 -19.90 6.62 -11.92
CA THR A 104 -18.66 6.66 -12.70
C THR A 104 -17.78 5.48 -12.33
N PHE A 105 -17.25 4.77 -13.32
CA PHE A 105 -16.30 3.68 -13.13
C PHE A 105 -14.88 4.20 -13.33
N ALA A 106 -14.12 4.29 -12.24
CA ALA A 106 -12.70 4.62 -12.23
C ALA A 106 -11.89 3.34 -12.07
N CYS A 107 -11.20 2.95 -13.13
CA CYS A 107 -10.39 1.73 -13.18
C CYS A 107 -8.91 2.06 -13.02
N LEU A 108 -8.17 1.23 -12.28
CA LEU A 108 -6.71 1.29 -12.18
C LEU A 108 -6.13 -0.11 -11.98
N TRP A 109 -4.85 -0.24 -12.28
CA TRP A 109 -4.05 -1.41 -11.93
C TRP A 109 -3.20 -1.08 -10.69
N VAL A 110 -3.20 -2.00 -9.73
CA VAL A 110 -2.20 -2.02 -8.66
C VAL A 110 -1.12 -3.01 -9.08
N VAL A 111 0.13 -2.57 -9.08
CA VAL A 111 1.30 -3.33 -9.51
C VAL A 111 2.45 -3.13 -8.52
N ASP A 112 3.58 -3.80 -8.75
CA ASP A 112 4.79 -3.66 -7.94
C ASP A 112 4.57 -4.03 -6.46
N PHE A 113 3.77 -5.04 -6.23
CA PHE A 113 3.59 -5.60 -4.88
C PHE A 113 4.92 -6.11 -4.32
N PRO A 114 5.16 -5.97 -3.00
CA PRO A 114 6.22 -6.73 -2.36
C PRO A 114 6.07 -8.22 -2.63
N MET A 115 7.16 -8.91 -2.92
CA MET A 115 7.15 -10.36 -3.13
C MET A 115 6.91 -11.11 -1.85
N PHE A 116 7.47 -10.59 -0.76
CA PHE A 116 7.44 -11.19 0.56
C PHE A 116 6.90 -10.21 1.60
N GLU A 117 6.35 -10.75 2.68
CA GLU A 117 6.04 -10.04 3.91
C GLU A 117 6.65 -10.77 5.10
N TRP A 118 7.04 -10.02 6.13
CA TRP A 118 7.54 -10.58 7.37
C TRP A 118 6.39 -11.03 8.26
N SER A 119 6.40 -12.29 8.67
CA SER A 119 5.46 -12.81 9.65
C SER A 119 6.10 -12.81 11.04
N GLU A 120 5.58 -11.99 11.95
CA GLU A 120 5.99 -11.97 13.35
C GLU A 120 5.66 -13.30 14.06
N GLN A 121 4.57 -13.97 13.65
CA GLN A 121 4.14 -15.23 14.24
C GLN A 121 5.06 -16.39 13.85
N GLU A 122 5.44 -16.44 12.57
CA GLU A 122 6.29 -17.49 12.01
C GLU A 122 7.78 -17.15 12.09
N ASN A 123 8.12 -15.88 12.42
CA ASN A 123 9.47 -15.35 12.46
C ASN A 123 10.27 -15.62 11.18
N ARG A 124 9.61 -15.44 10.02
CA ARG A 124 10.19 -15.65 8.68
C ARG A 124 9.47 -14.85 7.60
N LEU A 125 10.06 -14.80 6.42
CA LEU A 125 9.40 -14.29 5.23
C LEU A 125 8.30 -15.25 4.75
N MET A 126 7.17 -14.68 4.39
CA MET A 126 6.04 -15.35 3.77
C MET A 126 5.82 -14.77 2.38
N ALA A 127 5.32 -15.57 1.45
CA ALA A 127 4.87 -15.03 0.16
C ALA A 127 3.65 -14.14 0.37
N MET A 128 3.68 -12.92 -0.15
CA MET A 128 2.53 -12.00 -0.06
C MET A 128 1.32 -12.52 -0.83
N HIS A 129 1.53 -13.15 -1.98
CA HIS A 129 0.47 -13.71 -2.83
C HIS A 129 0.56 -15.24 -2.87
N HIS A 130 1.52 -15.76 -3.61
CA HIS A 130 1.63 -17.21 -3.84
C HIS A 130 3.10 -17.59 -4.09
N PRO A 131 3.58 -18.76 -3.60
CA PRO A 131 4.95 -19.23 -3.80
C PRO A 131 5.38 -19.42 -5.27
N PHE A 132 4.44 -19.51 -6.19
CA PHE A 132 4.68 -19.65 -7.64
C PHE A 132 4.59 -18.32 -8.41
N THR A 133 4.40 -17.19 -7.73
CA THR A 133 4.44 -15.87 -8.35
C THR A 133 5.86 -15.55 -8.80
N HIS A 134 6.02 -15.05 -10.02
CA HIS A 134 7.31 -14.63 -10.53
C HIS A 134 7.76 -13.31 -9.90
N PRO A 135 9.00 -13.17 -9.42
CA PRO A 135 9.56 -11.87 -9.09
C PRO A 135 9.72 -11.03 -10.37
N LYS A 136 9.79 -9.73 -10.26
CA LYS A 136 10.18 -8.90 -11.42
C LYS A 136 11.58 -9.27 -11.87
N ASP A 137 11.80 -9.32 -13.20
CA ASP A 137 13.08 -9.75 -13.79
C ASP A 137 14.26 -8.93 -13.29
N GLU A 138 14.07 -7.61 -13.15
CA GLU A 138 15.09 -6.70 -12.63
C GLU A 138 15.43 -6.91 -11.16
N ASP A 139 14.55 -7.56 -10.39
CA ASP A 139 14.71 -7.78 -8.95
C ASP A 139 15.23 -9.20 -8.62
N ILE A 140 15.37 -10.11 -9.60
CA ILE A 140 15.80 -11.50 -9.35
C ILE A 140 17.13 -11.57 -8.60
N ALA A 141 18.08 -10.69 -8.91
CA ALA A 141 19.37 -10.66 -8.23
C ALA A 141 19.25 -10.29 -6.73
N LEU A 142 18.19 -9.58 -6.34
CA LEU A 142 17.94 -9.22 -4.94
C LEU A 142 17.53 -10.41 -4.07
N LEU A 143 17.07 -11.52 -4.66
CA LEU A 143 16.74 -12.74 -3.93
C LEU A 143 17.90 -13.30 -3.11
N ASP A 144 19.16 -13.02 -3.53
CA ASP A 144 20.36 -13.46 -2.82
C ASP A 144 20.89 -12.45 -1.81
N THR A 145 20.49 -11.17 -1.90
CA THR A 145 21.09 -10.08 -1.12
C THR A 145 20.10 -9.36 -0.20
N ASP A 146 18.90 -9.09 -0.70
CA ASP A 146 17.81 -8.41 0.03
C ASP A 146 16.44 -8.89 -0.45
N PRO A 147 16.01 -10.11 -0.06
CA PRO A 147 14.71 -10.65 -0.48
C PRO A 147 13.53 -9.77 -0.11
N ALA A 148 13.63 -8.98 0.96
CA ALA A 148 12.54 -8.10 1.41
C ALA A 148 12.26 -6.93 0.43
N ALA A 149 13.25 -6.57 -0.39
CA ALA A 149 13.11 -5.52 -1.41
C ALA A 149 12.58 -6.02 -2.75
N VAL A 150 12.46 -7.34 -2.95
CA VAL A 150 11.99 -7.95 -4.21
C VAL A 150 10.51 -7.64 -4.44
N ARG A 151 10.18 -7.19 -5.65
CA ARG A 151 8.80 -6.98 -6.11
C ARG A 151 8.28 -8.19 -6.87
N ALA A 152 7.01 -8.47 -6.66
CA ALA A 152 6.29 -9.50 -7.41
C ALA A 152 5.83 -8.99 -8.78
N ASP A 153 5.85 -9.83 -9.79
CA ASP A 153 5.15 -9.59 -11.05
C ASP A 153 3.68 -10.03 -10.92
N ALA A 154 3.01 -9.35 -10.01
CA ALA A 154 1.60 -9.51 -9.68
C ALA A 154 0.85 -8.20 -9.97
N TYR A 155 -0.43 -8.32 -10.25
CA TYR A 155 -1.28 -7.20 -10.63
C TYR A 155 -2.73 -7.43 -10.21
N ASP A 156 -3.36 -6.37 -9.66
CA ASP A 156 -4.77 -6.37 -9.32
C ASP A 156 -5.50 -5.29 -10.12
N MET A 157 -6.64 -5.66 -10.68
CA MET A 157 -7.56 -4.71 -11.29
C MET A 157 -8.51 -4.17 -10.23
N VAL A 158 -8.49 -2.87 -10.07
CA VAL A 158 -9.31 -2.16 -9.07
C VAL A 158 -10.29 -1.24 -9.77
N ILE A 159 -11.57 -1.33 -9.40
CA ILE A 159 -12.62 -0.42 -9.87
C ILE A 159 -13.25 0.26 -8.66
N ASN A 160 -13.26 1.59 -8.65
CA ASN A 160 -13.80 2.41 -7.56
C ASN A 160 -13.26 2.03 -6.17
N GLY A 161 -12.01 1.58 -6.09
CA GLY A 161 -11.35 1.17 -4.85
C GLY A 161 -11.68 -0.26 -4.40
N VAL A 162 -12.34 -1.05 -5.23
CA VAL A 162 -12.62 -2.48 -5.00
C VAL A 162 -11.81 -3.31 -5.98
N GLU A 163 -11.05 -4.26 -5.48
CA GLU A 163 -10.40 -5.28 -6.30
C GLU A 163 -11.48 -6.15 -6.96
N VAL A 164 -11.47 -6.19 -8.28
CA VAL A 164 -12.43 -6.94 -9.10
C VAL A 164 -11.80 -8.13 -9.80
N GLY A 165 -10.50 -8.20 -9.78
CA GLY A 165 -9.73 -9.32 -10.33
C GLY A 165 -8.25 -9.13 -10.05
N GLY A 166 -7.53 -10.23 -9.96
CA GLY A 166 -6.10 -10.22 -9.71
C GLY A 166 -5.39 -11.41 -10.33
N GLY A 167 -4.09 -11.29 -10.48
CA GLY A 167 -3.27 -12.34 -11.07
C GLY A 167 -1.78 -12.08 -10.97
N SER A 168 -1.03 -12.95 -11.60
CA SER A 168 0.43 -12.80 -11.66
C SER A 168 1.01 -13.56 -12.85
N ILE A 169 2.23 -13.19 -13.22
CA ILE A 169 3.11 -14.05 -13.98
C ILE A 169 3.63 -15.15 -13.05
N ARG A 170 3.78 -16.36 -13.55
CA ARG A 170 4.17 -17.52 -12.79
C ARG A 170 5.61 -17.92 -13.06
N ILE A 171 6.28 -18.44 -12.04
CA ILE A 171 7.60 -19.05 -12.20
C ILE A 171 7.45 -20.32 -13.03
N HIS A 172 8.29 -20.44 -14.05
CA HIS A 172 8.39 -21.64 -14.89
C HIS A 172 9.82 -22.23 -14.91
N ASP A 173 10.81 -21.49 -14.36
CA ASP A 173 12.18 -21.97 -14.16
C ASP A 173 12.26 -22.76 -12.84
N PRO A 174 12.63 -24.08 -12.88
CA PRO A 174 12.75 -24.88 -11.67
C PRO A 174 13.80 -24.38 -10.68
N LYS A 175 14.87 -23.73 -11.15
CA LYS A 175 15.92 -23.19 -10.26
C LYS A 175 15.41 -21.98 -9.49
N LEU A 176 14.71 -21.08 -10.17
CA LEU A 176 14.09 -19.93 -9.54
C LEU A 176 13.02 -20.39 -8.52
N GLN A 177 12.23 -21.41 -8.86
CA GLN A 177 11.23 -21.96 -7.95
C GLN A 177 11.85 -22.57 -6.69
N ALA A 178 12.96 -23.32 -6.85
CA ALA A 178 13.68 -23.88 -5.72
C ALA A 178 14.22 -22.78 -4.78
N LYS A 179 14.77 -21.70 -5.36
CA LYS A 179 15.24 -20.53 -4.62
C LYS A 179 14.10 -19.85 -3.83
N MET A 180 12.93 -19.72 -4.45
CA MET A 180 11.75 -19.17 -3.77
C MET A 180 11.34 -20.03 -2.55
N PHE A 181 11.32 -21.35 -2.69
CA PHE A 181 11.02 -22.24 -1.57
C PHE A 181 12.06 -22.13 -0.44
N GLU A 182 13.34 -22.03 -0.79
CA GLU A 182 14.42 -21.80 0.19
C GLU A 182 14.19 -20.54 1.04
N ILE A 183 13.90 -19.40 0.38
CA ILE A 183 13.63 -18.11 1.05
C ILE A 183 12.40 -18.20 1.95
N LEU A 184 11.38 -18.94 1.54
CA LEU A 184 10.16 -19.18 2.31
C LEU A 184 10.35 -20.21 3.44
N GLY A 185 11.56 -20.78 3.60
CA GLY A 185 11.88 -21.72 4.66
C GLY A 185 11.36 -23.14 4.44
N PHE A 186 11.04 -23.50 3.19
CA PHE A 186 10.75 -24.90 2.86
C PHE A 186 12.04 -25.69 2.74
N THR A 187 12.09 -26.87 3.39
CA THR A 187 13.11 -27.86 3.05
C THR A 187 12.75 -28.54 1.72
N PRO A 188 13.72 -29.11 0.98
CA PRO A 188 13.42 -29.83 -0.26
C PRO A 188 12.37 -30.91 -0.07
N GLU A 189 12.39 -31.64 1.06
CA GLU A 189 11.44 -32.71 1.39
C GLU A 189 10.03 -32.14 1.55
N LYS A 190 9.85 -31.02 2.29
CA LYS A 190 8.55 -30.38 2.48
C LYS A 190 8.02 -29.80 1.17
N ALA A 191 8.89 -29.21 0.34
CA ALA A 191 8.49 -28.70 -0.97
C ALA A 191 8.02 -29.85 -1.88
N GLU A 192 8.71 -30.99 -1.88
CA GLU A 192 8.30 -32.18 -2.63
C GLU A 192 6.99 -32.77 -2.08
N GLU A 193 6.81 -32.86 -0.77
CA GLU A 193 5.58 -33.37 -0.17
C GLU A 193 4.34 -32.52 -0.55
N GLN A 194 4.47 -31.20 -0.53
CA GLN A 194 3.36 -30.27 -0.76
C GLN A 194 3.11 -29.99 -2.24
N PHE A 195 4.16 -29.84 -3.03
CA PHE A 195 4.12 -29.33 -4.39
C PHE A 195 4.75 -30.27 -5.43
N GLY A 196 5.27 -31.43 -5.01
CA GLY A 196 6.02 -32.34 -5.86
C GLY A 196 5.26 -32.78 -7.10
N PHE A 197 3.94 -33.00 -7.00
CA PHE A 197 3.11 -33.36 -8.14
C PHE A 197 3.15 -32.27 -9.25
N LEU A 198 3.08 -30.99 -8.87
CA LEU A 198 3.13 -29.86 -9.77
C LEU A 198 4.56 -29.66 -10.31
N MET A 199 5.55 -29.70 -9.40
CA MET A 199 6.96 -29.57 -9.76
C MET A 199 7.42 -30.67 -10.72
N ASN A 200 6.93 -31.91 -10.55
CA ASN A 200 7.19 -33.02 -11.42
C ASN A 200 6.54 -32.82 -12.79
N ALA A 201 5.31 -32.30 -12.84
CA ALA A 201 4.67 -31.94 -14.11
C ALA A 201 5.47 -30.87 -14.89
N PHE A 202 6.04 -29.89 -14.20
CA PHE A 202 6.87 -28.87 -14.83
C PHE A 202 8.19 -29.39 -15.44
N LYS A 203 8.68 -30.56 -14.98
CA LYS A 203 9.86 -31.20 -15.58
C LYS A 203 9.64 -31.65 -17.04
N TYR A 204 8.37 -31.83 -17.43
CA TYR A 204 8.02 -32.12 -18.83
C TYR A 204 7.96 -30.86 -19.71
N GLY A 205 8.12 -29.70 -19.15
CA GLY A 205 8.13 -28.40 -19.80
C GLY A 205 6.96 -27.53 -19.31
N ALA A 206 7.29 -26.38 -18.74
CA ALA A 206 6.32 -25.35 -18.39
C ALA A 206 6.61 -24.12 -19.25
N PRO A 207 5.68 -23.68 -20.11
CA PRO A 207 5.87 -22.43 -20.84
C PRO A 207 5.79 -21.23 -19.89
N PRO A 208 6.33 -20.06 -20.26
CA PRO A 208 5.96 -18.82 -19.61
C PRO A 208 4.43 -18.69 -19.58
N HIS A 209 3.88 -18.47 -18.41
CA HIS A 209 2.44 -18.38 -18.22
C HIS A 209 2.08 -17.42 -17.10
N GLY A 210 0.87 -16.96 -17.13
CA GLY A 210 0.25 -16.09 -16.16
C GLY A 210 -1.26 -16.13 -16.32
N GLY A 211 -1.96 -15.38 -15.49
CA GLY A 211 -3.40 -15.35 -15.57
C GLY A 211 -4.00 -14.22 -14.74
N LEU A 212 -5.28 -14.00 -14.98
CA LEU A 212 -6.12 -13.07 -14.28
C LEU A 212 -7.44 -13.76 -13.95
N ALA A 213 -7.84 -13.71 -12.69
CA ALA A 213 -9.13 -14.18 -12.22
C ALA A 213 -9.99 -12.99 -11.81
N TYR A 214 -11.24 -12.99 -12.27
CA TYR A 214 -12.25 -12.01 -11.89
C TYR A 214 -13.17 -12.57 -10.82
#